data_f4a06feee83d97f3706d9aae55ab87f0
#
_entry.id   f4a06feee83d97f3706d9aae55ab87f0
#
_cell.length_a   1.000
_cell.length_b   1.000
_cell.length_c   1.000
_cell.angle_alpha   90.00
_cell.angle_beta   90.00
_cell.angle_gamma   90.00
#
_symmetry.space_group_name_H-M   'P 1'
#
loop_
_entity.id
_entity.type
_entity.pdbx_description
1 polymer ?
#
loop_
_entity_poly.entity_id
_entity_poly.type
_entity_poly.pdbx_seq_one_letter_code
_entity_poly.pdbx_strand_id
1 'polypeptide(L)'
;MIMRNLDGCSTYRCGRRRYWLDRSRQRLVRLTGEEKVRHNAVETLMQEYGYPSSWIHTEIPLEDGSRQRADIIVKPAKAQCAVMVVECKKQGVSLTAAHEEQVLGYCLATGAPYMALTNGRAVKAWVVDHHDHSRTPVDELPHFGRLNMENLQCGSGQSAGQSCGNSSGSAYPLVCGMRSDLSADLSADPAADPAAIDLAVCLHERISSNAAMFTAPFEWREHTFMEDMGIGTRPLGRIRGCWWDGGYRSVLALSPEGDAYVVRFRVGRSDRDHLSYLYVVVSVGTRNRCALALCLDDSAQADIVRELMKIGFGPQFLADLTVEAIERHVRRS
;
A
#
# COMPACT_ATOMS: atom_id res chain seq x y z
N MET A 1 24.23 -1.93 -10.53
CA MET A 1 22.86 -1.33 -10.61
C MET A 1 23.02 0.14 -11.03
N ILE A 2 22.54 0.52 -12.19
CA ILE A 2 22.51 1.94 -12.60
C ILE A 2 21.10 2.42 -12.24
N MET A 3 20.99 3.31 -11.27
CA MET A 3 19.70 3.97 -11.00
C MET A 3 19.40 4.93 -12.15
N ARG A 4 18.31 4.69 -12.88
CA ARG A 4 17.85 5.66 -13.86
C ARG A 4 17.57 7.00 -13.21
N ASN A 5 18.09 8.06 -13.82
CA ASN A 5 17.67 9.41 -13.45
C ASN A 5 16.29 9.64 -14.08
N LEU A 6 15.24 9.44 -13.28
CA LEU A 6 13.86 9.65 -13.72
C LEU A 6 13.50 11.15 -13.61
N ASP A 7 14.24 12.01 -14.28
CA ASP A 7 13.90 13.44 -14.37
C ASP A 7 12.56 13.68 -15.10
N GLY A 8 11.97 12.61 -15.68
CA GLY A 8 10.66 12.59 -16.34
C GLY A 8 9.50 11.99 -15.53
N CYS A 9 9.69 11.66 -14.24
CA CYS A 9 8.58 11.13 -13.44
C CYS A 9 7.47 12.16 -13.25
N SER A 10 6.23 11.72 -13.45
CA SER A 10 5.05 12.57 -13.25
C SER A 10 4.97 13.05 -11.82
N THR A 11 5.00 14.34 -11.62
CA THR A 11 4.74 14.98 -10.33
C THR A 11 3.33 15.52 -10.30
N TYR A 12 2.68 15.38 -9.16
CA TYR A 12 1.32 15.84 -8.93
C TYR A 12 1.32 17.05 -8.02
N ARG A 13 0.44 18.00 -8.29
CA ARG A 13 0.24 19.18 -7.45
C ARG A 13 -0.94 18.93 -6.50
N CYS A 14 -0.84 19.43 -5.28
CA CYS A 14 -2.00 19.63 -4.41
C CYS A 14 -1.79 20.91 -3.60
N GLY A 15 -2.58 21.94 -3.88
CA GLY A 15 -2.39 23.30 -3.44
C GLY A 15 -1.03 23.84 -3.91
N ARG A 16 -0.22 24.35 -2.97
CA ARG A 16 1.12 24.89 -3.26
C ARG A 16 2.25 23.88 -3.24
N ARG A 17 1.96 22.59 -3.07
CA ARG A 17 2.98 21.55 -2.87
C ARG A 17 2.99 20.56 -4.01
N ARG A 18 4.17 19.98 -4.26
CA ARG A 18 4.38 18.90 -5.22
C ARG A 18 4.55 17.57 -4.51
N TYR A 19 4.04 16.51 -5.15
CA TYR A 19 4.02 15.14 -4.64
C TYR A 19 4.42 14.17 -5.74
N TRP A 20 4.93 13.01 -5.33
CA TRP A 20 5.05 11.80 -6.13
C TRP A 20 3.91 10.86 -5.80
N LEU A 21 3.50 10.07 -6.78
CA LEU A 21 2.63 8.94 -6.51
C LEU A 21 3.50 7.74 -6.10
N ASP A 22 3.42 7.33 -4.85
CA ASP A 22 3.97 6.07 -4.39
C ASP A 22 2.92 4.98 -4.59
N ARG A 23 3.12 4.16 -5.63
CA ARG A 23 2.20 3.07 -5.97
C ARG A 23 2.19 1.96 -4.95
N SER A 24 3.34 1.69 -4.29
CA SER A 24 3.43 0.67 -3.25
C SER A 24 2.61 1.03 -2.00
N ARG A 25 2.52 2.33 -1.69
CA ARG A 25 1.72 2.89 -0.59
C ARG A 25 0.37 3.43 -1.04
N GLN A 26 0.12 3.44 -2.36
CA GLN A 26 -1.06 4.04 -2.98
C GLN A 26 -1.38 5.43 -2.43
N ARG A 27 -0.38 6.30 -2.36
CA ARG A 27 -0.54 7.65 -1.82
C ARG A 27 0.39 8.66 -2.48
N LEU A 28 -0.02 9.92 -2.40
CA LEU A 28 0.83 11.04 -2.77
C LEU A 28 1.83 11.32 -1.63
N VAL A 29 3.12 11.21 -1.90
CA VAL A 29 4.19 11.50 -0.95
C VAL A 29 4.88 12.81 -1.30
N ARG A 30 5.28 13.59 -0.29
CA ARG A 30 5.91 14.88 -0.50
C ARG A 30 7.24 14.71 -1.22
N LEU A 31 7.47 15.54 -2.23
CA LEU A 31 8.71 15.56 -3.00
C LEU A 31 9.86 16.08 -2.12
N THR A 32 10.65 15.16 -1.57
CA THR A 32 11.90 15.44 -0.85
C THR A 32 13.07 14.82 -1.60
N GLY A 33 14.31 15.24 -1.29
CA GLY A 33 15.49 14.69 -1.95
C GLY A 33 15.70 13.18 -1.70
N GLU A 34 15.36 12.68 -0.51
CA GLU A 34 15.45 11.26 -0.17
C GLU A 34 14.31 10.47 -0.79
N GLU A 35 13.08 11.01 -0.73
CA GLU A 35 11.93 10.38 -1.37
C GLU A 35 12.11 10.28 -2.90
N LYS A 36 12.80 11.24 -3.53
CA LYS A 36 13.17 11.12 -4.94
C LYS A 36 14.07 9.92 -5.19
N VAL A 37 15.08 9.69 -4.36
CA VAL A 37 15.98 8.53 -4.49
C VAL A 37 15.21 7.22 -4.26
N ARG A 38 14.36 7.18 -3.23
CA ARG A 38 13.53 6.00 -2.93
C ARG A 38 12.57 5.68 -4.07
N HIS A 39 11.90 6.69 -4.62
CA HIS A 39 11.01 6.49 -5.76
C HIS A 39 11.76 5.93 -6.98
N ASN A 40 12.92 6.49 -7.32
CA ASN A 40 13.75 5.99 -8.41
C ASN A 40 14.21 4.54 -8.16
N ALA A 41 14.55 4.19 -6.91
CA ALA A 41 14.92 2.83 -6.56
C ALA A 41 13.76 1.85 -6.74
N VAL A 42 12.54 2.21 -6.33
CA VAL A 42 11.32 1.41 -6.54
C VAL A 42 11.07 1.21 -8.03
N GLU A 43 11.09 2.27 -8.83
CA GLU A 43 10.87 2.18 -10.28
C GLU A 43 11.95 1.31 -10.97
N THR A 44 13.22 1.43 -10.57
CA THR A 44 14.31 0.57 -11.06
C THR A 44 14.05 -0.89 -10.73
N LEU A 45 13.66 -1.20 -9.48
CA LEU A 45 13.34 -2.57 -9.07
C LEU A 45 12.18 -3.16 -9.89
N MET A 46 11.16 -2.36 -10.20
CA MET A 46 10.02 -2.81 -10.98
C MET A 46 10.35 -2.97 -12.46
N GLN A 47 10.96 -1.95 -13.09
CA GLN A 47 11.09 -1.87 -14.53
C GLN A 47 12.33 -2.60 -15.06
N GLU A 48 13.44 -2.56 -14.34
CA GLU A 48 14.70 -3.15 -14.78
C GLU A 48 14.92 -4.52 -14.15
N TYR A 49 14.64 -4.66 -12.86
CA TYR A 49 14.81 -5.94 -12.15
C TYR A 49 13.59 -6.85 -12.19
N GLY A 50 12.43 -6.35 -12.67
CA GLY A 50 11.21 -7.12 -12.90
C GLY A 50 10.43 -7.50 -11.64
N TYR A 51 10.74 -6.92 -10.48
CA TYR A 51 10.02 -7.22 -9.25
C TYR A 51 8.57 -6.74 -9.30
N PRO A 52 7.58 -7.59 -8.94
CA PRO A 52 6.19 -7.17 -8.85
C PRO A 52 6.02 -6.05 -7.81
N SER A 53 5.20 -5.05 -8.10
CA SER A 53 4.91 -3.96 -7.17
C SER A 53 4.36 -4.46 -5.82
N SER A 54 3.65 -5.59 -5.82
CA SER A 54 3.12 -6.25 -4.63
C SER A 54 4.19 -6.82 -3.68
N TRP A 55 5.43 -6.98 -4.16
CA TRP A 55 6.56 -7.42 -3.34
C TRP A 55 7.37 -6.27 -2.78
N ILE A 56 7.19 -5.06 -3.31
CA ILE A 56 7.95 -3.88 -2.92
C ILE A 56 7.22 -3.13 -1.82
N HIS A 57 7.82 -3.09 -0.65
CA HIS A 57 7.29 -2.41 0.52
C HIS A 57 8.22 -1.27 0.92
N THR A 58 7.68 -0.09 1.17
CA THR A 58 8.47 1.10 1.52
C THR A 58 8.12 1.60 2.92
N GLU A 59 9.09 2.18 3.64
CA GLU A 59 8.88 2.75 4.98
C GLU A 59 8.31 1.72 5.98
N ILE A 60 8.87 0.50 6.00
CA ILE A 60 8.39 -0.59 6.86
C ILE A 60 9.05 -0.48 8.23
N PRO A 61 8.27 -0.34 9.31
CA PRO A 61 8.80 -0.45 10.66
C PRO A 61 9.42 -1.83 10.87
N LEU A 62 10.53 -1.90 11.58
CA LEU A 62 11.12 -3.17 11.99
C LEU A 62 10.38 -3.71 13.22
N GLU A 63 10.21 -5.03 13.28
CA GLU A 63 9.51 -5.70 14.37
C GLU A 63 10.40 -5.92 15.62
N ASP A 64 11.60 -5.34 15.63
CA ASP A 64 12.59 -5.44 16.72
C ASP A 64 12.29 -4.51 17.91
N GLY A 65 11.15 -3.84 17.92
CA GLY A 65 10.79 -2.86 18.94
C GLY A 65 11.49 -1.50 18.78
N SER A 66 12.37 -1.35 17.78
CA SER A 66 12.98 -0.07 17.42
C SER A 66 11.94 0.81 16.70
N ARG A 67 12.19 2.13 16.69
CA ARG A 67 11.41 3.06 15.86
C ARG A 67 11.97 3.17 14.44
N GLN A 68 12.91 2.30 14.08
CA GLN A 68 13.57 2.33 12.79
C GLN A 68 12.66 1.78 11.70
N ARG A 69 12.86 2.28 10.48
CA ARG A 69 12.12 1.84 9.30
C ARG A 69 13.10 1.59 8.18
N ALA A 70 12.94 0.45 7.53
CA ALA A 70 13.65 0.20 6.28
C ALA A 70 12.99 0.98 5.14
N ASP A 71 13.80 1.61 4.33
CA ASP A 71 13.32 2.41 3.20
C ASP A 71 12.57 1.58 2.17
N ILE A 72 13.16 0.45 1.74
CA ILE A 72 12.54 -0.49 0.82
C ILE A 72 12.85 -1.92 1.27
N ILE A 73 11.81 -2.74 1.36
CA ILE A 73 11.92 -4.19 1.55
C ILE A 73 11.25 -4.88 0.36
N VAL A 74 11.95 -5.77 -0.30
CA VAL A 74 11.38 -6.66 -1.32
C VAL A 74 11.05 -7.99 -0.66
N LYS A 75 9.76 -8.31 -0.54
CA LYS A 75 9.27 -9.49 0.16
C LYS A 75 8.01 -10.04 -0.50
N PRO A 76 7.98 -11.34 -0.86
CA PRO A 76 6.74 -11.99 -1.30
C PRO A 76 5.69 -11.96 -0.20
N ALA A 77 4.43 -11.83 -0.56
CA ALA A 77 3.33 -11.71 0.40
C ALA A 77 3.21 -12.88 1.39
N LYS A 78 3.62 -14.09 0.99
CA LYS A 78 3.54 -15.32 1.82
C LYS A 78 4.88 -15.78 2.38
N ALA A 79 5.99 -15.07 2.07
CA ALA A 79 7.30 -15.46 2.56
C ALA A 79 7.53 -14.99 4.00
N GLN A 80 8.22 -15.79 4.80
CA GLN A 80 8.67 -15.38 6.13
C GLN A 80 9.80 -14.37 6.04
N CYS A 81 10.75 -14.57 5.11
CA CYS A 81 11.92 -13.73 4.92
C CYS A 81 11.77 -12.78 3.73
N ALA A 82 12.42 -11.64 3.82
CA ALA A 82 12.57 -10.74 2.68
C ALA A 82 13.62 -11.29 1.69
N VAL A 83 13.54 -10.84 0.44
CA VAL A 83 14.55 -11.10 -0.59
C VAL A 83 15.69 -10.10 -0.48
N MET A 84 15.34 -8.86 -0.21
CA MET A 84 16.26 -7.74 -0.30
C MET A 84 15.81 -6.56 0.55
N VAL A 85 16.78 -5.84 1.10
CA VAL A 85 16.57 -4.52 1.71
C VAL A 85 17.39 -3.48 0.96
N VAL A 86 16.76 -2.33 0.66
CA VAL A 86 17.45 -1.19 0.05
C VAL A 86 17.28 0.03 0.95
N GLU A 87 18.39 0.63 1.34
CA GLU A 87 18.42 1.89 2.07
C GLU A 87 18.75 3.04 1.12
N CYS A 88 18.02 4.14 1.24
CA CYS A 88 18.13 5.30 0.39
C CYS A 88 18.63 6.51 1.18
N LYS A 89 19.61 7.21 0.65
CA LYS A 89 20.07 8.49 1.20
C LYS A 89 19.85 9.59 0.18
N LYS A 90 19.61 10.80 0.66
CA LYS A 90 19.46 11.96 -0.21
C LYS A 90 20.66 12.09 -1.15
N GLN A 91 20.41 12.49 -2.39
CA GLN A 91 21.47 12.79 -3.36
C GLN A 91 22.48 13.80 -2.79
N GLY A 92 23.77 13.49 -2.95
CA GLY A 92 24.86 14.29 -2.39
C GLY A 92 25.35 13.86 -1.01
N VAL A 93 24.63 12.99 -0.32
CA VAL A 93 25.11 12.36 0.92
C VAL A 93 26.11 11.26 0.58
N SER A 94 27.28 11.25 1.21
CA SER A 94 28.27 10.19 1.05
C SER A 94 27.77 8.90 1.72
N LEU A 95 27.93 7.77 1.03
CA LEU A 95 27.58 6.45 1.55
C LEU A 95 28.71 5.96 2.48
N THR A 96 28.45 5.94 3.78
CA THR A 96 29.43 5.64 4.83
C THR A 96 29.27 4.22 5.38
N ALA A 97 30.29 3.73 6.09
CA ALA A 97 30.20 2.45 6.80
C ALA A 97 29.05 2.41 7.82
N ALA A 98 28.73 3.53 8.47
CA ALA A 98 27.58 3.60 9.38
C ALA A 98 26.25 3.33 8.66
N HIS A 99 26.09 3.79 7.42
CA HIS A 99 24.91 3.48 6.60
C HIS A 99 24.89 1.98 6.18
N GLU A 100 26.07 1.41 5.92
CA GLU A 100 26.20 -0.01 5.60
C GLU A 100 25.81 -0.89 6.79
N GLU A 101 26.25 -0.54 8.01
CA GLU A 101 25.81 -1.22 9.24
C GLU A 101 24.31 -1.07 9.49
N GLN A 102 23.73 0.08 9.21
CA GLN A 102 22.28 0.30 9.33
C GLN A 102 21.50 -0.68 8.44
N VAL A 103 21.85 -0.78 7.16
CA VAL A 103 21.11 -1.66 6.22
C VAL A 103 21.41 -3.13 6.50
N LEU A 104 22.61 -3.48 6.99
CA LEU A 104 22.92 -4.83 7.45
C LEU A 104 22.00 -5.24 8.61
N GLY A 105 21.82 -4.37 9.61
CA GLY A 105 20.87 -4.60 10.70
C GLY A 105 19.45 -4.89 10.21
N TYR A 106 19.00 -4.16 9.18
CA TYR A 106 17.69 -4.41 8.56
C TYR A 106 17.62 -5.77 7.84
N CYS A 107 18.69 -6.18 7.15
CA CYS A 107 18.77 -7.49 6.52
C CYS A 107 18.71 -8.62 7.55
N LEU A 108 19.45 -8.50 8.64
CA LEU A 108 19.43 -9.49 9.71
C LEU A 108 18.04 -9.59 10.36
N ALA A 109 17.38 -8.47 10.60
CA ALA A 109 16.03 -8.43 11.16
C ALA A 109 14.96 -9.02 10.24
N THR A 110 15.15 -8.95 8.92
CA THR A 110 14.16 -9.38 7.90
C THR A 110 14.50 -10.71 7.24
N GLY A 111 15.66 -11.29 7.55
CA GLY A 111 16.16 -12.50 6.91
C GLY A 111 16.53 -12.30 5.43
N ALA A 112 16.78 -11.06 4.99
CA ALA A 112 17.07 -10.77 3.60
C ALA A 112 18.51 -11.13 3.21
N PRO A 113 18.75 -11.98 2.19
CA PRO A 113 20.10 -12.34 1.75
C PRO A 113 20.78 -11.24 0.94
N TYR A 114 20.07 -10.24 0.48
CA TYR A 114 20.63 -9.14 -0.32
C TYR A 114 20.39 -7.81 0.35
N MET A 115 21.39 -6.95 0.34
CA MET A 115 21.27 -5.56 0.75
C MET A 115 21.83 -4.61 -0.30
N ALA A 116 21.24 -3.41 -0.38
CA ALA A 116 21.76 -2.33 -1.17
C ALA A 116 21.65 -1.00 -0.42
N LEU A 117 22.58 -0.11 -0.73
CA LEU A 117 22.65 1.25 -0.21
C LEU A 117 22.82 2.21 -1.39
N THR A 118 21.98 3.23 -1.50
CA THR A 118 22.02 4.16 -2.62
C THR A 118 21.76 5.59 -2.20
N ASN A 119 22.40 6.54 -2.91
CA ASN A 119 22.07 7.98 -2.87
C ASN A 119 21.57 8.51 -4.23
N GLY A 120 21.17 7.59 -5.13
CA GLY A 120 20.71 7.93 -6.47
C GLY A 120 21.82 8.19 -7.51
N ARG A 121 23.09 8.37 -7.07
CA ARG A 121 24.27 8.47 -7.94
C ARG A 121 25.17 7.25 -7.83
N ALA A 122 25.39 6.82 -6.61
CA ALA A 122 26.17 5.64 -6.28
C ALA A 122 25.25 4.57 -5.71
N VAL A 123 25.57 3.32 -6.01
CA VAL A 123 24.92 2.14 -5.43
C VAL A 123 26.02 1.21 -4.96
N LYS A 124 25.86 0.71 -3.76
CA LYS A 124 26.65 -0.40 -3.22
C LYS A 124 25.69 -1.53 -2.92
N ALA A 125 26.08 -2.77 -3.24
CA ALA A 125 25.27 -3.95 -3.01
C ALA A 125 26.10 -5.10 -2.45
N TRP A 126 25.47 -5.97 -1.66
CA TRP A 126 26.12 -7.11 -1.02
C TRP A 126 25.17 -8.29 -0.89
N VAL A 127 25.76 -9.50 -0.85
CA VAL A 127 25.14 -10.69 -0.28
C VAL A 127 25.49 -10.74 1.20
N VAL A 128 24.51 -11.06 2.02
CA VAL A 128 24.64 -11.17 3.49
C VAL A 128 24.63 -12.65 3.89
N ASP A 129 25.62 -13.08 4.63
CA ASP A 129 25.61 -14.35 5.31
C ASP A 129 24.98 -14.16 6.70
N HIS A 130 23.88 -14.84 6.96
CA HIS A 130 23.16 -14.76 8.23
C HIS A 130 23.77 -15.57 9.35
N HIS A 131 24.75 -16.46 9.02
CA HIS A 131 25.41 -17.30 10.03
C HIS A 131 26.49 -16.52 10.78
N ASP A 132 27.33 -15.80 10.04
CA ASP A 132 28.46 -15.04 10.60
C ASP A 132 28.30 -13.53 10.49
N HIS A 133 27.17 -13.06 9.96
CA HIS A 133 26.83 -11.68 9.72
C HIS A 133 27.80 -10.96 8.77
N SER A 134 28.56 -11.73 7.98
CA SER A 134 29.45 -11.17 6.97
C SER A 134 28.66 -10.65 5.75
N ARG A 135 29.31 -9.78 4.99
CA ARG A 135 28.77 -9.29 3.72
C ARG A 135 29.81 -9.31 2.62
N THR A 136 29.44 -9.84 1.48
CA THR A 136 30.30 -9.91 0.29
C THR A 136 29.77 -8.94 -0.76
N PRO A 137 30.58 -7.98 -1.24
CA PRO A 137 30.17 -7.06 -2.29
C PRO A 137 29.77 -7.81 -3.57
N VAL A 138 28.72 -7.30 -4.25
CA VAL A 138 28.29 -7.81 -5.56
C VAL A 138 28.11 -6.64 -6.53
N ASP A 139 28.41 -6.89 -7.80
CA ASP A 139 28.26 -5.88 -8.84
C ASP A 139 26.80 -5.63 -9.21
N GLU A 140 25.94 -6.66 -9.04
CA GLU A 140 24.54 -6.60 -9.43
C GLU A 140 23.64 -7.32 -8.43
N LEU A 141 22.47 -6.75 -8.17
CA LEU A 141 21.39 -7.39 -7.43
C LEU A 141 20.68 -8.43 -8.30
N PRO A 142 20.03 -9.45 -7.71
CA PRO A 142 19.33 -10.45 -8.50
C PRO A 142 18.11 -9.85 -9.21
N HIS A 143 17.92 -10.23 -10.48
CA HIS A 143 16.67 -10.01 -11.20
C HIS A 143 15.60 -10.99 -10.73
N PHE A 144 14.34 -10.55 -10.72
CA PHE A 144 13.20 -11.38 -10.31
C PHE A 144 13.16 -12.73 -11.03
N GLY A 145 13.36 -12.73 -12.34
CA GLY A 145 13.35 -13.97 -13.15
C GLY A 145 14.53 -14.94 -12.90
N ARG A 146 15.54 -14.52 -12.12
CA ARG A 146 16.69 -15.35 -11.75
C ARG A 146 16.64 -15.81 -10.28
N LEU A 147 15.59 -15.41 -9.54
CA LEU A 147 15.43 -15.85 -8.15
C LEU A 147 15.04 -17.31 -8.13
N ASN A 148 15.86 -18.12 -7.45
CA ASN A 148 15.42 -19.45 -7.08
C ASN A 148 14.54 -19.35 -5.83
N MET A 149 13.23 -19.51 -6.02
CA MET A 149 12.23 -19.39 -4.96
C MET A 149 12.38 -20.46 -3.87
N GLU A 150 13.02 -21.62 -4.18
CA GLU A 150 13.29 -22.69 -3.22
C GLU A 150 14.36 -22.27 -2.20
N ASN A 151 15.31 -21.43 -2.60
CA ASN A 151 16.37 -20.92 -1.72
C ASN A 151 15.92 -19.76 -0.83
N LEU A 152 14.71 -19.24 -1.01
CA LEU A 152 14.11 -18.19 -0.15
C LEU A 152 13.38 -18.76 1.08
N GLN A 153 13.39 -20.09 1.25
CA GLN A 153 13.03 -20.68 2.52
C GLN A 153 14.18 -20.39 3.48
N CYS A 154 13.93 -19.64 4.53
CA CYS A 154 14.90 -19.36 5.60
C CYS A 154 15.59 -20.68 5.96
N GLY A 155 16.92 -20.70 5.90
CA GLY A 155 17.69 -21.88 6.19
C GLY A 155 17.21 -22.54 7.46
N SER A 156 16.49 -23.64 7.32
CA SER A 156 16.15 -24.53 8.40
C SER A 156 17.44 -25.26 8.81
N GLY A 157 18.28 -24.54 9.55
CA GLY A 157 19.29 -25.17 10.38
C GLY A 157 18.53 -26.08 11.33
N GLN A 158 18.64 -27.38 11.10
CA GLN A 158 18.18 -28.38 12.04
C GLN A 158 18.78 -28.09 13.42
N SER A 159 17.93 -27.71 14.35
CA SER A 159 18.16 -28.02 15.77
C SER A 159 16.81 -28.21 16.43
N ALA A 160 16.69 -29.42 16.94
CA ALA A 160 15.55 -29.91 17.69
C ALA A 160 15.19 -29.04 18.89
N GLY A 161 13.89 -28.84 19.08
CA GLY A 161 13.30 -28.80 20.41
C GLY A 161 13.55 -27.54 21.23
N GLN A 162 12.77 -26.49 21.00
CA GLN A 162 12.24 -25.67 22.10
C GLN A 162 10.88 -25.10 21.69
N SER A 163 9.87 -25.48 22.47
CA SER A 163 8.51 -24.95 22.37
C SER A 163 8.54 -23.46 22.67
N CYS A 164 8.40 -22.64 21.65
CA CYS A 164 8.11 -21.23 21.83
C CYS A 164 6.65 -21.09 22.22
N GLY A 165 6.46 -20.61 23.45
CA GLY A 165 5.15 -20.28 24.00
C GLY A 165 4.40 -19.28 23.11
N ASN A 166 3.10 -19.46 23.07
CA ASN A 166 2.13 -18.54 22.47
C ASN A 166 2.32 -17.12 23.01
N SER A 167 3.05 -16.29 22.30
CA SER A 167 2.90 -14.85 22.38
C SER A 167 2.06 -14.44 21.16
N SER A 168 0.89 -13.92 21.45
CA SER A 168 -0.07 -13.34 20.51
C SER A 168 0.53 -12.15 19.78
N GLY A 169 1.39 -12.40 18.80
CA GLY A 169 1.88 -11.45 17.83
C GLY A 169 0.89 -11.37 16.68
N SER A 170 0.31 -10.21 16.47
CA SER A 170 -0.58 -9.88 15.36
C SER A 170 0.12 -10.17 14.03
N ALA A 171 -0.01 -11.39 13.53
CA ALA A 171 0.29 -11.72 12.16
C ALA A 171 -0.77 -11.03 11.29
N TYR A 172 -0.34 -10.10 10.43
CA TYR A 172 -1.21 -9.47 9.43
C TYR A 172 -1.79 -10.56 8.50
N PRO A 173 -3.10 -10.84 8.52
CA PRO A 173 -3.68 -11.85 7.66
C PRO A 173 -3.67 -11.35 6.23
N LEU A 174 -3.11 -12.14 5.37
CA LEU A 174 -3.07 -11.95 3.92
C LEU A 174 -4.47 -12.03 3.31
N VAL A 175 -4.69 -11.21 2.31
CA VAL A 175 -5.91 -10.92 1.53
C VAL A 175 -6.76 -12.15 1.10
N CYS A 176 -6.30 -13.37 1.26
CA CYS A 176 -7.04 -14.58 0.89
C CYS A 176 -8.09 -15.03 1.94
N GLY A 177 -8.05 -14.49 3.18
CA GLY A 177 -9.02 -14.81 4.25
C GLY A 177 -10.22 -13.86 4.31
N MET A 178 -10.17 -12.71 3.63
CA MET A 178 -11.14 -11.61 3.81
C MET A 178 -12.55 -11.90 3.27
N ARG A 179 -12.74 -12.90 2.40
CA ARG A 179 -14.09 -13.24 1.90
C ARG A 179 -14.99 -13.85 2.96
N SER A 180 -14.40 -14.60 3.91
CA SER A 180 -15.16 -15.24 4.99
C SER A 180 -15.42 -14.28 6.17
N ASP A 181 -14.52 -13.33 6.43
CA ASP A 181 -14.55 -12.54 7.65
C ASP A 181 -15.60 -11.42 7.60
N LEU A 182 -15.72 -10.67 6.49
CA LEU A 182 -16.72 -9.61 6.41
C LEU A 182 -18.15 -10.18 6.37
N SER A 183 -18.37 -11.25 5.61
CA SER A 183 -19.66 -11.94 5.54
C SER A 183 -20.02 -12.55 6.90
N ALA A 184 -19.06 -13.15 7.62
CA ALA A 184 -19.23 -13.68 8.95
C ALA A 184 -19.49 -12.57 10.00
N ASP A 185 -18.73 -11.47 9.95
CA ASP A 185 -18.90 -10.32 10.84
C ASP A 185 -20.25 -9.61 10.61
N LEU A 186 -20.69 -9.50 9.34
CA LEU A 186 -21.96 -8.87 9.01
C LEU A 186 -23.16 -9.77 9.36
N SER A 187 -23.03 -11.10 9.22
CA SER A 187 -24.10 -12.06 9.52
C SER A 187 -24.20 -12.45 10.99
N ALA A 188 -23.23 -12.06 11.82
CA ALA A 188 -23.20 -12.41 13.24
C ALA A 188 -24.18 -11.59 14.11
N ASP A 189 -24.78 -10.52 13.58
CA ASP A 189 -25.75 -9.70 14.30
C ASP A 189 -27.19 -10.07 13.90
N PRO A 190 -27.95 -10.73 14.78
CA PRO A 190 -29.32 -11.11 14.47
C PRO A 190 -30.29 -9.92 14.29
N ALA A 191 -29.87 -8.71 14.60
CA ALA A 191 -30.66 -7.50 14.40
C ALA A 191 -30.32 -6.75 13.10
N ALA A 192 -29.33 -7.20 12.32
CA ALA A 192 -28.94 -6.55 11.07
C ALA A 192 -29.98 -6.82 9.97
N ASP A 193 -30.29 -5.80 9.19
CA ASP A 193 -31.18 -5.95 8.01
C ASP A 193 -30.50 -6.83 6.95
N PRO A 194 -31.07 -7.97 6.57
CA PRO A 194 -30.53 -8.84 5.52
C PRO A 194 -30.24 -8.11 4.20
N ALA A 195 -31.10 -7.16 3.82
CA ALA A 195 -30.91 -6.39 2.60
C ALA A 195 -29.71 -5.43 2.68
N ALA A 196 -29.39 -4.93 3.86
CA ALA A 196 -28.20 -4.13 4.10
C ALA A 196 -26.93 -5.00 4.05
N ILE A 197 -26.98 -6.21 4.60
CA ILE A 197 -25.88 -7.19 4.53
C ILE A 197 -25.60 -7.56 3.08
N ASP A 198 -26.60 -7.93 2.30
CA ASP A 198 -26.43 -8.28 0.89
C ASP A 198 -25.83 -7.15 0.07
N LEU A 199 -26.29 -5.92 0.32
CA LEU A 199 -25.73 -4.72 -0.32
C LEU A 199 -24.26 -4.52 0.06
N ALA A 200 -23.92 -4.66 1.33
CA ALA A 200 -22.56 -4.48 1.82
C ALA A 200 -21.60 -5.55 1.25
N VAL A 201 -22.04 -6.81 1.19
CA VAL A 201 -21.27 -7.91 0.59
C VAL A 201 -21.06 -7.67 -0.91
N CYS A 202 -22.11 -7.33 -1.64
CA CYS A 202 -22.02 -7.04 -3.07
C CYS A 202 -21.06 -5.87 -3.38
N LEU A 203 -21.15 -4.80 -2.62
CA LEU A 203 -20.23 -3.65 -2.73
C LEU A 203 -18.80 -4.02 -2.40
N HIS A 204 -18.60 -4.78 -1.31
CA HIS A 204 -17.28 -5.24 -0.90
C HIS A 204 -16.62 -6.10 -1.98
N GLU A 205 -17.32 -7.07 -2.53
CA GLU A 205 -16.80 -7.93 -3.60
C GLU A 205 -16.38 -7.13 -4.84
N ARG A 206 -17.18 -6.14 -5.20
CA ARG A 206 -16.92 -5.28 -6.35
C ARG A 206 -15.71 -4.36 -6.12
N ILE A 207 -15.65 -3.68 -4.97
CA ILE A 207 -14.54 -2.81 -4.60
C ILE A 207 -13.24 -3.61 -4.47
N SER A 208 -13.33 -4.83 -3.94
CA SER A 208 -12.18 -5.73 -3.72
C SER A 208 -11.82 -6.58 -4.94
N SER A 209 -12.46 -6.38 -6.08
CA SER A 209 -12.12 -7.07 -7.33
C SER A 209 -10.72 -6.68 -7.82
N ASN A 210 -9.97 -7.66 -8.32
CA ASN A 210 -8.65 -7.40 -8.95
C ASN A 210 -8.77 -6.76 -10.34
N ALA A 211 -9.97 -6.78 -10.95
CA ALA A 211 -10.19 -6.13 -12.24
C ALA A 211 -10.13 -4.61 -12.10
N ALA A 212 -9.48 -3.94 -13.03
CA ALA A 212 -9.52 -2.48 -13.11
C ALA A 212 -10.96 -2.02 -13.34
N MET A 213 -11.38 -1.01 -12.57
CA MET A 213 -12.74 -0.45 -12.68
C MET A 213 -12.90 0.48 -13.87
N PHE A 214 -11.78 1.02 -14.38
CA PHE A 214 -11.78 1.89 -15.55
C PHE A 214 -10.43 1.85 -16.27
N THR A 215 -10.46 2.25 -17.53
CA THR A 215 -9.25 2.50 -18.32
C THR A 215 -8.89 3.99 -18.19
N ALA A 216 -7.75 4.28 -17.64
CA ALA A 216 -7.26 5.64 -17.41
C ALA A 216 -6.40 6.13 -18.61
N PRO A 217 -6.30 7.45 -18.83
CA PRO A 217 -7.09 8.49 -18.15
C PRO A 217 -8.50 8.65 -18.75
N PHE A 218 -9.48 9.14 -17.95
CA PHE A 218 -10.78 9.55 -18.45
C PHE A 218 -11.30 10.78 -17.69
N GLU A 219 -12.19 11.53 -18.33
CA GLU A 219 -12.80 12.73 -17.75
C GLU A 219 -14.21 12.46 -17.24
N TRP A 220 -14.55 13.00 -16.07
CA TRP A 220 -15.88 12.93 -15.49
C TRP A 220 -16.16 14.18 -14.65
N ARG A 221 -17.22 14.94 -14.99
CA ARG A 221 -17.58 16.19 -14.30
C ARG A 221 -16.37 17.09 -14.04
N GLU A 222 -15.61 17.39 -15.10
CA GLU A 222 -14.42 18.24 -15.10
C GLU A 222 -13.23 17.69 -14.25
N HIS A 223 -13.35 16.51 -13.68
CA HIS A 223 -12.25 15.81 -13.00
C HIS A 223 -11.57 14.81 -13.93
N THR A 224 -10.27 14.74 -13.86
CA THR A 224 -9.47 13.76 -14.61
C THR A 224 -9.11 12.57 -13.74
N PHE A 225 -9.56 11.39 -14.11
CA PHE A 225 -9.22 10.14 -13.45
C PHE A 225 -7.95 9.57 -14.08
N MET A 226 -6.85 9.58 -13.31
CA MET A 226 -5.52 9.28 -13.80
C MET A 226 -5.16 7.80 -13.68
N GLU A 227 -5.57 7.14 -12.61
CA GLU A 227 -5.18 5.76 -12.34
C GLU A 227 -6.15 5.09 -11.35
N ASP A 228 -6.57 3.86 -11.68
CA ASP A 228 -7.12 2.93 -10.73
C ASP A 228 -5.96 2.10 -10.16
N MET A 229 -5.57 2.39 -8.95
CA MET A 229 -4.42 1.75 -8.29
C MET A 229 -4.76 0.36 -7.72
N GLY A 230 -5.99 -0.10 -7.93
CA GLY A 230 -6.44 -1.40 -7.43
C GLY A 230 -6.56 -1.45 -5.90
N ILE A 231 -6.40 -2.65 -5.37
CA ILE A 231 -6.61 -2.94 -3.94
C ILE A 231 -5.36 -2.57 -3.13
N GLY A 232 -5.57 -1.78 -2.09
CA GLY A 232 -4.57 -1.49 -1.08
C GLY A 232 -4.55 -2.57 0.00
N THR A 233 -3.34 -3.04 0.32
CA THR A 233 -3.12 -4.09 1.34
C THR A 233 -2.51 -3.55 2.62
N ARG A 234 -2.11 -2.26 2.63
CA ARG A 234 -1.47 -1.65 3.80
C ARG A 234 -2.47 -1.08 4.77
N PRO A 235 -2.25 -1.22 6.08
CA PRO A 235 -3.13 -0.63 7.06
C PRO A 235 -3.04 0.91 6.99
N LEU A 236 -4.21 1.56 7.02
CA LEU A 236 -4.35 3.00 7.17
C LEU A 236 -4.69 3.39 8.61
N GLY A 237 -4.89 2.41 9.48
CA GLY A 237 -5.35 2.59 10.84
C GLY A 237 -6.86 2.79 10.95
N ARG A 238 -7.32 3.37 12.06
CA ARG A 238 -8.73 3.57 12.34
C ARG A 238 -9.24 4.88 11.73
N ILE A 239 -10.25 4.80 10.86
CA ILE A 239 -10.90 5.96 10.25
C ILE A 239 -12.41 5.88 10.53
N ARG A 240 -12.95 6.85 11.27
CA ARG A 240 -14.36 6.94 11.68
C ARG A 240 -14.92 5.68 12.36
N GLY A 241 -14.10 5.01 13.19
CA GLY A 241 -14.54 3.83 13.91
C GLY A 241 -14.37 2.52 13.14
N CYS A 242 -13.96 2.56 11.88
CA CYS A 242 -13.67 1.38 11.08
C CYS A 242 -12.14 1.19 10.96
N TRP A 243 -11.67 -0.02 11.17
CA TRP A 243 -10.29 -0.41 10.90
C TRP A 243 -10.05 -0.57 9.41
N TRP A 244 -8.98 0.06 8.92
CA TRP A 244 -8.50 -0.03 7.54
C TRP A 244 -7.17 -0.77 7.55
N ASP A 245 -7.24 -2.07 7.67
CA ASP A 245 -6.12 -3.02 7.69
C ASP A 245 -5.68 -3.50 6.30
N GLY A 246 -6.43 -3.11 5.28
CA GLY A 246 -6.28 -3.46 3.87
C GLY A 246 -7.66 -3.60 3.22
N GLY A 247 -7.69 -4.15 1.99
CA GLY A 247 -8.96 -4.42 1.29
C GLY A 247 -9.77 -3.18 0.90
N TYR A 248 -9.10 -2.05 0.67
CA TYR A 248 -9.69 -0.85 0.12
C TYR A 248 -9.23 -0.62 -1.31
N ARG A 249 -10.06 -0.03 -2.15
CA ARG A 249 -9.67 0.39 -3.50
C ARG A 249 -9.20 1.83 -3.48
N SER A 250 -8.18 2.12 -4.27
CA SER A 250 -7.64 3.49 -4.41
C SER A 250 -7.70 3.98 -5.84
N VAL A 251 -8.07 5.24 -6.00
CA VAL A 251 -8.13 5.94 -7.29
C VAL A 251 -7.34 7.25 -7.18
N LEU A 252 -6.54 7.56 -8.20
CA LEU A 252 -5.91 8.87 -8.35
C LEU A 252 -6.75 9.72 -9.29
N ALA A 253 -7.21 10.87 -8.80
CA ALA A 253 -7.97 11.83 -9.58
C ALA A 253 -7.43 13.26 -9.43
N LEU A 254 -7.60 14.07 -10.46
CA LEU A 254 -7.31 15.50 -10.45
C LEU A 254 -8.63 16.28 -10.38
N SER A 255 -8.64 17.34 -9.57
CA SER A 255 -9.74 18.32 -9.60
C SER A 255 -9.69 19.18 -10.85
N PRO A 256 -10.73 19.99 -11.15
CA PRO A 256 -10.72 20.93 -12.25
C PRO A 256 -9.53 21.92 -12.23
N GLU A 257 -9.04 22.26 -11.03
CA GLU A 257 -7.87 23.12 -10.85
C GLU A 257 -6.54 22.34 -11.04
N GLY A 258 -6.59 21.05 -11.32
CA GLY A 258 -5.45 20.17 -11.50
C GLY A 258 -4.78 19.74 -10.19
N ASP A 259 -5.45 19.86 -9.05
CA ASP A 259 -4.96 19.34 -7.78
C ASP A 259 -5.23 17.84 -7.66
N ALA A 260 -4.21 17.08 -7.28
CA ALA A 260 -4.27 15.63 -7.21
C ALA A 260 -4.72 15.12 -5.84
N TYR A 261 -5.59 14.13 -5.86
CA TYR A 261 -6.12 13.45 -4.70
C TYR A 261 -6.09 11.94 -4.89
N VAL A 262 -5.74 11.22 -3.82
CA VAL A 262 -5.99 9.78 -3.75
C VAL A 262 -7.28 9.56 -2.99
N VAL A 263 -8.26 8.96 -3.65
CA VAL A 263 -9.55 8.64 -3.06
C VAL A 263 -9.64 7.14 -2.84
N ARG A 264 -10.07 6.74 -1.64
CA ARG A 264 -10.14 5.34 -1.23
C ARG A 264 -11.55 4.96 -0.85
N PHE A 265 -11.91 3.75 -1.24
CA PHE A 265 -13.23 3.17 -1.01
C PHE A 265 -13.09 1.90 -0.17
N ARG A 266 -13.90 1.79 0.86
CA ARG A 266 -14.02 0.56 1.67
C ARG A 266 -15.44 0.39 2.16
N VAL A 267 -15.92 -0.84 2.13
CA VAL A 267 -17.08 -1.27 2.90
C VAL A 267 -16.59 -1.83 4.23
N GLY A 268 -17.20 -1.45 5.31
CA GLY A 268 -16.83 -1.94 6.62
C GLY A 268 -17.85 -1.60 7.70
N ARG A 269 -17.83 -2.35 8.78
CA ARG A 269 -18.67 -2.13 9.96
C ARG A 269 -17.99 -1.14 10.90
N SER A 270 -18.75 -0.25 11.48
CA SER A 270 -18.27 0.72 12.46
C SER A 270 -18.30 0.09 13.86
N ASP A 271 -17.18 0.19 14.60
CA ASP A 271 -17.09 -0.29 15.97
C ASP A 271 -17.89 0.57 16.97
N ARG A 272 -18.47 1.70 16.52
CA ARG A 272 -19.17 2.65 17.38
C ARG A 272 -20.66 2.37 17.50
N ASP A 273 -21.28 2.09 16.36
CA ASP A 273 -22.72 1.95 16.22
C ASP A 273 -23.10 0.59 15.60
N HIS A 274 -22.09 -0.22 15.26
CA HIS A 274 -22.24 -1.53 14.64
C HIS A 274 -23.00 -1.55 13.31
N LEU A 275 -23.12 -0.41 12.64
CA LEU A 275 -23.74 -0.29 11.33
C LEU A 275 -22.72 -0.46 10.20
N SER A 276 -23.18 -0.87 9.04
CA SER A 276 -22.38 -1.05 7.82
C SER A 276 -22.32 0.25 7.01
N TYR A 277 -21.14 0.59 6.53
CA TYR A 277 -20.93 1.82 5.77
C TYR A 277 -20.12 1.57 4.50
N LEU A 278 -20.47 2.31 3.44
CA LEU A 278 -19.53 2.61 2.37
C LEU A 278 -18.76 3.89 2.75
N TYR A 279 -17.49 3.72 3.05
CA TYR A 279 -16.59 4.82 3.37
C TYR A 279 -15.86 5.31 2.12
N VAL A 280 -15.79 6.64 1.95
CA VAL A 280 -14.96 7.28 0.94
C VAL A 280 -14.00 8.25 1.63
N VAL A 281 -12.71 7.98 1.48
CA VAL A 281 -11.63 8.70 2.16
C VAL A 281 -10.76 9.42 1.14
N VAL A 282 -10.61 10.74 1.31
CA VAL A 282 -9.67 11.55 0.53
C VAL A 282 -8.35 11.66 1.27
N SER A 283 -7.26 11.41 0.57
CA SER A 283 -5.91 11.44 1.10
C SER A 283 -5.02 12.40 0.36
N VAL A 284 -4.31 13.24 1.11
CA VAL A 284 -3.25 14.11 0.62
C VAL A 284 -2.03 13.93 1.50
N GLY A 285 -0.94 13.42 0.93
CA GLY A 285 0.24 13.04 1.70
C GLY A 285 -0.07 11.95 2.72
N THR A 286 0.22 12.20 3.99
CA THR A 286 -0.04 11.27 5.10
C THR A 286 -1.42 11.46 5.75
N ARG A 287 -2.18 12.48 5.35
CA ARG A 287 -3.47 12.81 5.95
C ARG A 287 -4.59 12.10 5.22
N ASN A 288 -5.35 11.30 5.97
CA ASN A 288 -6.55 10.64 5.50
C ASN A 288 -7.76 11.34 6.14
N ARG A 289 -8.72 11.74 5.32
CA ARG A 289 -9.95 12.37 5.78
C ARG A 289 -11.15 11.66 5.18
N CYS A 290 -12.00 11.11 6.02
CA CYS A 290 -13.27 10.57 5.56
C CYS A 290 -14.16 11.72 5.06
N ALA A 291 -14.41 11.73 3.77
CA ALA A 291 -15.26 12.72 3.11
C ALA A 291 -16.73 12.28 3.11
N LEU A 292 -16.97 10.99 2.88
CA LEU A 292 -18.29 10.37 2.86
C LEU A 292 -18.29 9.13 3.75
N ALA A 293 -19.42 8.88 4.40
CA ALA A 293 -19.75 7.60 5.03
C ALA A 293 -21.25 7.40 4.80
N LEU A 294 -21.59 6.52 3.88
CA LEU A 294 -22.97 6.20 3.53
C LEU A 294 -23.38 4.97 4.32
N CYS A 295 -24.36 5.13 5.22
CA CYS A 295 -24.89 4.04 6.03
C CYS A 295 -25.72 3.12 5.15
N LEU A 296 -25.37 1.85 5.10
CA LEU A 296 -26.07 0.85 4.30
C LEU A 296 -27.29 0.27 5.01
N ASP A 297 -27.38 0.46 6.34
CA ASP A 297 -28.53 0.10 7.16
C ASP A 297 -29.59 1.23 7.20
N ASP A 298 -29.29 2.41 6.68
CA ASP A 298 -30.25 3.50 6.47
C ASP A 298 -30.85 3.39 5.07
N SER A 299 -32.16 3.18 4.98
CA SER A 299 -32.86 2.90 3.71
C SER A 299 -32.65 3.99 2.66
N ALA A 300 -32.69 5.27 3.04
CA ALA A 300 -32.52 6.38 2.11
C ALA A 300 -31.08 6.44 1.55
N GLN A 301 -30.06 6.19 2.37
CA GLN A 301 -28.68 6.16 1.94
C GLN A 301 -28.36 4.90 1.15
N ALA A 302 -28.91 3.75 1.57
CA ALA A 302 -28.81 2.48 0.83
C ALA A 302 -29.44 2.60 -0.57
N ASP A 303 -30.55 3.30 -0.70
CA ASP A 303 -31.20 3.51 -2.01
C ASP A 303 -30.35 4.40 -2.93
N ILE A 304 -29.68 5.41 -2.40
CA ILE A 304 -28.70 6.19 -3.19
C ILE A 304 -27.61 5.26 -3.75
N VAL A 305 -27.08 4.38 -2.91
CA VAL A 305 -26.04 3.42 -3.34
C VAL A 305 -26.59 2.45 -4.37
N ARG A 306 -27.81 1.91 -4.16
CA ARG A 306 -28.48 1.02 -5.11
C ARG A 306 -28.75 1.68 -6.46
N GLU A 307 -29.19 2.93 -6.47
CA GLU A 307 -29.40 3.70 -7.72
C GLU A 307 -28.09 3.91 -8.48
N LEU A 308 -27.02 4.31 -7.78
CA LEU A 308 -25.69 4.41 -8.37
C LEU A 308 -25.19 3.08 -8.93
N MET A 309 -25.56 1.95 -8.30
CA MET A 309 -25.22 0.61 -8.77
C MET A 309 -26.05 0.18 -9.99
N LYS A 310 -27.30 0.63 -10.15
CA LYS A 310 -28.16 0.35 -11.31
C LYS A 310 -27.63 0.92 -12.61
N ILE A 311 -26.96 2.05 -12.55
CA ILE A 311 -26.26 2.69 -13.71
C ILE A 311 -25.11 1.79 -14.21
N GLY A 312 -24.88 0.67 -13.55
CA GLY A 312 -23.79 -0.25 -13.74
C GLY A 312 -22.66 0.06 -12.74
N PHE A 313 -22.16 -0.99 -12.07
CA PHE A 313 -20.99 -0.84 -11.21
C PHE A 313 -19.74 -0.67 -12.10
N GLY A 314 -19.75 0.44 -12.82
CA GLY A 314 -18.71 0.83 -13.78
C GLY A 314 -17.91 2.04 -13.27
N PRO A 315 -17.10 2.60 -14.14
CA PRO A 315 -16.27 3.78 -13.83
C PRO A 315 -17.08 4.93 -13.26
N GLN A 316 -18.34 5.11 -13.70
CA GLN A 316 -19.21 6.21 -13.31
C GLN A 316 -19.59 6.20 -11.83
N PHE A 317 -19.84 5.02 -11.25
CA PHE A 317 -20.13 4.88 -9.82
C PHE A 317 -18.99 5.41 -8.94
N LEU A 318 -17.76 4.92 -9.20
CA LEU A 318 -16.59 5.39 -8.45
C LEU A 318 -16.27 6.85 -8.76
N ALA A 319 -16.51 7.29 -10.00
CA ALA A 319 -16.27 8.66 -10.43
C ALA A 319 -17.19 9.64 -9.71
N ASP A 320 -18.49 9.38 -9.62
CA ASP A 320 -19.44 10.22 -8.90
C ASP A 320 -19.09 10.35 -7.42
N LEU A 321 -18.79 9.22 -6.76
CA LEU A 321 -18.37 9.23 -5.36
C LEU A 321 -17.03 9.93 -5.15
N THR A 322 -16.11 9.82 -6.10
CA THR A 322 -14.80 10.49 -6.04
C THR A 322 -14.98 12.01 -6.14
N VAL A 323 -15.74 12.49 -7.12
CA VAL A 323 -16.03 13.92 -7.31
C VAL A 323 -16.68 14.50 -6.05
N GLU A 324 -17.75 13.88 -5.56
CA GLU A 324 -18.43 14.30 -4.35
C GLU A 324 -17.49 14.34 -3.13
N ALA A 325 -16.60 13.35 -2.99
CA ALA A 325 -15.64 13.29 -1.90
C ALA A 325 -14.59 14.42 -1.99
N ILE A 326 -14.06 14.68 -3.19
CA ILE A 326 -13.08 15.76 -3.42
C ILE A 326 -13.72 17.11 -3.12
N GLU A 327 -14.89 17.38 -3.65
CA GLU A 327 -15.61 18.64 -3.41
C GLU A 327 -15.89 18.88 -1.92
N ARG A 328 -16.35 17.85 -1.20
CA ARG A 328 -16.54 17.95 0.26
C ARG A 328 -15.23 18.15 1.02
N HIS A 329 -14.14 17.57 0.52
CA HIS A 329 -12.81 17.78 1.12
C HIS A 329 -12.37 19.23 0.93
N VAL A 330 -12.48 19.77 -0.28
CA VAL A 330 -12.09 21.14 -0.63
C VAL A 330 -12.91 22.16 0.16
N ARG A 331 -14.25 22.03 0.21
CA ARG A 331 -15.14 22.92 0.98
C ARG A 331 -14.82 23.00 2.47
N ARG A 332 -14.12 22.00 3.03
CA ARG A 332 -13.78 21.92 4.46
C ARG A 332 -12.30 22.19 4.76
N SER A 333 -11.49 22.47 3.73
CA SER A 333 -10.04 22.73 3.84
C SER A 333 -9.75 24.21 3.85
#